data_928569f7e6f6d505e97225143f88b32e
#
_entry.id   928569f7e6f6d505e97225143f88b32e
#
_cell.length_a   1.000
_cell.length_b   1.000
_cell.length_c   1.000
_cell.angle_alpha   90.00
_cell.angle_beta   90.00
_cell.angle_gamma   90.00
#
_symmetry.space_group_name_H-M   'P 1'
#
loop_
_entity.id
_entity.type
_entity.pdbx_description
1 polymer ?
#
loop_
_entity_poly.entity_id
_entity_poly.type
_entity_poly.pdbx_seq_one_letter_code
_entity_poly.pdbx_strand_id
1 'polypeptide(L)'
;EIGVRLVGSEMCIRDSIYSCAGLCWLKDRSMMKLLAFAYPEETAVFHIMDQYLFGEELMVCPVTEPMYYGENSSELTDTVKTRRVYLPEAHGWYDYWTNTYYEGGQWIEVCASIDRIPLFVKEGGILLKTDFAGSTKELDGNCCVTVYTGRDGCFDFYEDEGEGYDYEEGKYRLTRLTWKEADRTLSTEVMTPESQWSNIDRLYQIRKVYMVEKE
;
A
#
# COMPACT_ATOMS: atom_id res chain seq x y z
N GLU A 1 3.88 13.69 21.85
CA GLU A 1 4.48 13.71 20.52
C GLU A 1 3.93 12.54 19.73
N ILE A 2 2.80 12.74 19.05
CA ILE A 2 2.36 11.83 18.01
C ILE A 2 3.37 12.01 16.90
N GLY A 3 4.25 11.03 16.79
CA GLY A 3 5.54 11.24 16.18
C GLY A 3 5.47 11.55 14.71
N VAL A 4 6.30 12.47 14.29
CA VAL A 4 6.78 12.75 12.93
C VAL A 4 7.04 11.47 12.10
N ARG A 5 7.16 10.30 12.73
CA ARG A 5 7.37 8.99 12.09
C ARG A 5 6.12 8.40 11.41
N LEU A 6 4.91 8.61 11.94
CA LEU A 6 3.68 8.17 11.25
C LEU A 6 3.47 9.00 9.98
N VAL A 7 3.63 10.32 10.08
CA VAL A 7 3.57 11.22 8.93
C VAL A 7 4.63 10.88 7.87
N GLY A 8 5.83 10.50 8.29
CA GLY A 8 6.91 10.11 7.36
C GLY A 8 6.62 8.81 6.59
N SER A 9 6.00 7.82 7.24
CA SER A 9 5.66 6.54 6.58
C SER A 9 4.51 6.68 5.59
N GLU A 10 3.51 7.50 5.91
CA GLU A 10 2.39 7.79 5.00
C GLU A 10 2.85 8.58 3.77
N MET A 11 3.78 9.51 3.95
CA MET A 11 4.35 10.27 2.83
C MET A 11 5.11 9.36 1.84
N CYS A 12 5.78 8.32 2.33
CA CYS A 12 6.55 7.42 1.47
C CYS A 12 5.67 6.59 0.51
N ILE A 13 4.41 6.28 0.86
CA ILE A 13 3.48 5.51 0.03
C ILE A 13 2.38 6.38 -0.60
N ARG A 14 2.54 7.70 -0.54
CA ARG A 14 1.53 8.65 -1.00
C ARG A 14 1.11 8.43 -2.44
N ASP A 15 2.04 8.15 -3.34
CA ASP A 15 1.71 7.96 -4.76
C ASP A 15 0.91 6.68 -5.00
N SER A 16 1.15 5.65 -4.19
CA SER A 16 0.28 4.46 -4.17
C SER A 16 -1.12 4.82 -3.67
N ILE A 17 -1.24 5.65 -2.63
CA ILE A 17 -2.53 6.11 -2.08
C ILE A 17 -3.26 6.99 -3.11
N TYR A 18 -2.56 7.92 -3.74
CA TYR A 18 -3.13 8.80 -4.76
C TYR A 18 -3.60 8.02 -5.99
N SER A 19 -2.83 7.04 -6.42
CA SER A 19 -3.22 6.14 -7.51
C SER A 19 -4.48 5.33 -7.13
N CYS A 20 -4.59 4.85 -5.89
CA CYS A 20 -5.82 4.19 -5.42
C CYS A 20 -7.03 5.13 -5.50
N ALA A 21 -6.87 6.41 -5.11
CA ALA A 21 -7.94 7.41 -5.21
C ALA A 21 -8.36 7.66 -6.66
N GLY A 22 -7.40 7.86 -7.57
CA GLY A 22 -7.66 7.99 -9.00
C GLY A 22 -8.38 6.78 -9.60
N LEU A 23 -7.98 5.56 -9.18
CA LEU A 23 -8.64 4.33 -9.62
C LEU A 23 -10.05 4.14 -9.03
N CYS A 24 -10.35 4.70 -7.85
CA CYS A 24 -11.72 4.74 -7.34
C CYS A 24 -12.62 5.52 -8.31
N TRP A 25 -12.17 6.67 -8.79
CA TRP A 25 -12.91 7.48 -9.75
C TRP A 25 -12.97 6.82 -11.14
N LEU A 26 -11.84 6.36 -11.67
CA LEU A 26 -11.74 5.80 -13.04
C LEU A 26 -12.46 4.45 -13.22
N LYS A 27 -12.52 3.62 -12.18
CA LYS A 27 -12.92 2.20 -12.27
C LYS A 27 -13.99 1.81 -11.26
N ASP A 28 -14.61 2.78 -10.59
CA ASP A 28 -15.62 2.55 -9.53
C ASP A 28 -15.14 1.54 -8.48
N ARG A 29 -13.85 1.60 -8.11
CA ARG A 29 -13.23 0.73 -7.11
C ARG A 29 -13.39 1.32 -5.72
N SER A 30 -13.33 0.47 -4.71
CA SER A 30 -13.21 0.90 -3.31
C SER A 30 -11.74 0.98 -2.93
N MET A 31 -11.34 2.10 -2.31
CA MET A 31 -9.99 2.26 -1.78
C MET A 31 -9.70 1.31 -0.62
N MET A 32 -10.71 1.08 0.24
CA MET A 32 -10.64 0.15 1.35
C MET A 32 -11.67 -0.96 1.18
N LYS A 33 -11.25 -2.22 1.37
CA LYS A 33 -12.10 -3.40 1.23
C LYS A 33 -11.96 -4.29 2.46
N LEU A 34 -13.07 -4.72 3.04
CA LEU A 34 -13.04 -5.81 4.02
C LEU A 34 -12.48 -7.08 3.37
N LEU A 35 -11.79 -7.90 4.16
CA LEU A 35 -11.24 -9.16 3.67
C LEU A 35 -12.32 -10.07 3.08
N ALA A 36 -13.53 -10.07 3.63
CA ALA A 36 -14.67 -10.84 3.13
C ALA A 36 -15.10 -10.46 1.70
N PHE A 37 -14.89 -9.20 1.28
CA PHE A 37 -15.14 -8.79 -0.11
C PHE A 37 -13.98 -9.09 -1.04
N ALA A 38 -12.76 -9.10 -0.53
CA ALA A 38 -11.58 -9.41 -1.32
C ALA A 38 -11.40 -10.93 -1.53
N TYR A 39 -11.80 -11.72 -0.54
CA TYR A 39 -11.64 -13.19 -0.51
C TYR A 39 -12.98 -13.88 -0.19
N PRO A 40 -13.99 -13.77 -1.05
CA PRO A 40 -15.36 -14.27 -0.77
C PRO A 40 -15.45 -15.80 -0.66
N GLU A 41 -14.47 -16.54 -1.17
CA GLU A 41 -14.43 -18.00 -1.10
C GLU A 41 -13.80 -18.51 0.22
N GLU A 42 -13.17 -17.62 0.97
CA GLU A 42 -12.44 -17.97 2.20
C GLU A 42 -13.26 -17.65 3.45
N THR A 43 -13.91 -18.65 4.02
CA THR A 43 -14.82 -18.45 5.17
C THR A 43 -14.13 -17.93 6.43
N ALA A 44 -12.84 -18.16 6.59
CA ALA A 44 -12.05 -17.70 7.72
C ALA A 44 -12.05 -16.17 7.86
N VAL A 45 -12.19 -15.43 6.75
CA VAL A 45 -12.13 -13.96 6.76
C VAL A 45 -13.48 -13.29 7.08
N PHE A 46 -14.60 -14.01 7.08
CA PHE A 46 -15.94 -13.41 7.21
C PHE A 46 -16.19 -12.73 8.56
N HIS A 47 -15.47 -13.12 9.59
CA HIS A 47 -15.60 -12.54 10.94
C HIS A 47 -14.45 -11.61 11.33
N ILE A 48 -13.54 -11.34 10.39
CA ILE A 48 -12.41 -10.44 10.62
C ILE A 48 -12.85 -9.02 10.25
N MET A 49 -13.12 -8.20 11.27
CA MET A 49 -13.63 -6.84 11.11
C MET A 49 -12.57 -5.76 11.35
N ASP A 50 -11.39 -6.15 11.76
CA ASP A 50 -10.27 -5.30 12.19
C ASP A 50 -9.04 -5.42 11.28
N GLN A 51 -9.23 -6.00 10.09
CA GLN A 51 -8.25 -6.06 9.00
C GLN A 51 -8.94 -5.72 7.69
N TYR A 52 -8.25 -4.99 6.83
CA TYR A 52 -8.78 -4.63 5.51
C TYR A 52 -7.67 -4.45 4.48
N LEU A 53 -8.02 -4.58 3.21
CA LEU A 53 -7.13 -4.20 2.12
C LEU A 53 -7.25 -2.69 1.85
N PHE A 54 -6.11 -2.04 1.69
CA PHE A 54 -5.99 -0.70 1.15
C PHE A 54 -5.42 -0.78 -0.26
N GLY A 55 -6.22 -0.38 -1.25
CA GLY A 55 -5.95 -0.72 -2.64
C GLY A 55 -6.05 -2.23 -2.88
N GLU A 56 -5.20 -2.74 -3.75
CA GLU A 56 -5.13 -4.18 -4.07
C GLU A 56 -3.91 -4.85 -3.44
N GLU A 57 -2.94 -4.08 -2.94
CA GLU A 57 -1.61 -4.56 -2.60
C GLU A 57 -1.35 -4.65 -1.09
N LEU A 58 -1.97 -3.77 -0.31
CA LEU A 58 -1.62 -3.55 1.08
C LEU A 58 -2.75 -4.01 2.02
N MET A 59 -2.45 -4.90 2.95
CA MET A 59 -3.34 -5.24 4.05
C MET A 59 -2.96 -4.43 5.29
N VAL A 60 -3.94 -3.76 5.86
CA VAL A 60 -3.80 -2.91 7.04
C VAL A 60 -4.46 -3.60 8.22
N CYS A 61 -3.73 -3.68 9.33
CA CYS A 61 -4.14 -4.37 10.54
C CYS A 61 -4.08 -3.43 11.75
N PRO A 62 -5.04 -2.49 11.91
CA PRO A 62 -5.04 -1.52 13.00
C PRO A 62 -5.08 -2.21 14.37
N VAL A 63 -4.48 -1.58 15.37
CA VAL A 63 -4.63 -1.98 16.77
C VAL A 63 -5.94 -1.41 17.28
N THR A 64 -6.89 -2.28 17.60
CA THR A 64 -8.24 -1.91 18.02
C THR A 64 -8.45 -2.02 19.52
N GLU A 65 -7.53 -2.66 20.24
CA GLU A 65 -7.57 -2.83 21.68
C GLU A 65 -6.47 -2.04 22.38
N PRO A 66 -6.72 -1.50 23.59
CA PRO A 66 -5.72 -0.77 24.35
C PRO A 66 -4.48 -1.65 24.66
N MET A 67 -3.29 -1.21 24.24
CA MET A 67 -2.03 -1.90 24.51
C MET A 67 -1.06 -1.09 25.37
N TYR A 68 -1.06 0.22 25.22
CA TYR A 68 -0.09 1.11 25.84
C TYR A 68 -0.69 1.95 26.96
N TYR A 69 -1.92 2.40 26.76
CA TYR A 69 -2.65 3.24 27.69
C TYR A 69 -4.06 2.71 27.88
N GLY A 70 -4.49 2.62 29.14
CA GLY A 70 -5.84 2.25 29.53
C GLY A 70 -6.70 3.48 29.84
N GLU A 71 -7.73 3.27 30.64
CA GLU A 71 -8.61 4.36 31.11
C GLU A 71 -7.83 5.45 31.84
N ASN A 72 -8.26 6.70 31.64
CA ASN A 72 -7.63 7.89 32.20
C ASN A 72 -6.13 8.06 31.87
N SER A 73 -5.71 7.56 30.68
CA SER A 73 -4.31 7.59 30.23
C SER A 73 -3.32 6.89 31.18
N SER A 74 -3.79 5.93 31.95
CA SER A 74 -2.90 5.08 32.76
C SER A 74 -2.02 4.22 31.84
N GLU A 75 -0.71 4.20 32.12
CA GLU A 75 0.21 3.37 31.34
C GLU A 75 0.04 1.88 31.66
N LEU A 76 -0.08 1.06 30.61
CA LEU A 76 -0.19 -0.41 30.71
C LEU A 76 1.19 -1.02 30.54
N THR A 77 1.89 -1.30 31.64
CA THR A 77 3.25 -1.87 31.61
C THR A 77 3.27 -3.37 31.34
N ASP A 78 2.26 -4.10 31.81
CA ASP A 78 2.21 -5.56 31.83
C ASP A 78 1.47 -6.17 30.62
N THR A 79 1.06 -5.38 29.64
CA THR A 79 0.40 -5.86 28.42
C THR A 79 1.41 -6.26 27.36
N VAL A 80 1.15 -7.39 26.70
CA VAL A 80 1.92 -7.81 25.52
C VAL A 80 1.64 -6.85 24.38
N LYS A 81 2.69 -6.35 23.74
CA LYS A 81 2.60 -5.38 22.63
C LYS A 81 2.59 -6.08 21.27
N THR A 82 1.78 -7.11 21.16
CA THR A 82 1.57 -7.89 19.93
C THR A 82 0.12 -7.87 19.51
N ARG A 83 -0.12 -8.03 18.23
CA ARG A 83 -1.44 -8.21 17.65
C ARG A 83 -1.49 -9.51 16.87
N ARG A 84 -2.60 -10.22 16.98
CA ARG A 84 -2.89 -11.39 16.17
C ARG A 84 -3.46 -10.94 14.82
N VAL A 85 -2.90 -11.46 13.72
CA VAL A 85 -3.26 -11.12 12.35
C VAL A 85 -3.53 -12.42 11.58
N TYR A 86 -4.60 -12.43 10.80
CA TYR A 86 -4.86 -13.50 9.84
C TYR A 86 -4.29 -13.11 8.47
N LEU A 87 -3.56 -13.99 7.85
CA LEU A 87 -3.03 -13.83 6.50
C LEU A 87 -3.88 -14.68 5.55
N PRO A 88 -4.68 -14.07 4.63
CA PRO A 88 -5.49 -14.81 3.69
C PRO A 88 -4.72 -15.80 2.83
N GLU A 89 -5.34 -16.95 2.54
CA GLU A 89 -4.69 -18.11 1.88
C GLU A 89 -4.30 -17.84 0.43
N ALA A 90 -5.01 -16.93 -0.26
CA ALA A 90 -4.86 -16.70 -1.69
C ALA A 90 -3.45 -16.24 -2.12
N HIS A 91 -2.65 -15.72 -1.17
CA HIS A 91 -1.33 -15.14 -1.40
C HIS A 91 -0.35 -15.48 -0.27
N GLY A 92 0.97 -15.41 -0.57
CA GLY A 92 1.97 -15.15 0.43
C GLY A 92 1.99 -13.66 0.81
N TRP A 93 2.54 -13.34 1.95
CA TRP A 93 2.51 -12.00 2.52
C TRP A 93 3.87 -11.58 3.07
N TYR A 94 4.24 -10.34 2.82
CA TYR A 94 5.43 -9.72 3.38
C TYR A 94 5.04 -8.70 4.45
N ASP A 95 5.62 -8.81 5.64
CA ASP A 95 5.56 -7.73 6.61
C ASP A 95 6.25 -6.49 6.01
N TYR A 96 5.50 -5.39 5.90
CA TYR A 96 5.99 -4.15 5.28
C TYR A 96 7.21 -3.54 5.99
N TRP A 97 7.32 -3.76 7.33
CA TRP A 97 8.35 -3.14 8.15
C TRP A 97 9.65 -3.93 8.22
N THR A 98 9.53 -5.26 8.17
CA THR A 98 10.67 -6.17 8.33
C THR A 98 11.07 -6.87 7.03
N ASN A 99 10.21 -6.84 6.03
CA ASN A 99 10.28 -7.62 4.79
C ASN A 99 10.23 -9.16 5.01
N THR A 100 9.85 -9.60 6.21
CA THR A 100 9.71 -11.02 6.51
C THR A 100 8.54 -11.60 5.72
N TYR A 101 8.77 -12.73 5.06
CA TYR A 101 7.75 -13.44 4.31
C TYR A 101 6.99 -14.43 5.20
N TYR A 102 5.70 -14.53 4.95
CA TYR A 102 4.78 -15.48 5.56
C TYR A 102 3.90 -16.13 4.51
N GLU A 103 3.68 -17.45 4.63
CA GLU A 103 2.65 -18.13 3.83
C GLU A 103 1.26 -17.64 4.23
N GLY A 104 0.30 -17.66 3.28
CA GLY A 104 -1.11 -17.42 3.60
C GLY A 104 -1.79 -18.54 4.35
N GLY A 105 -3.06 -18.35 4.70
CA GLY A 105 -3.90 -19.34 5.36
C GLY A 105 -3.61 -19.53 6.84
N GLN A 106 -3.00 -18.55 7.52
CA GLN A 106 -2.59 -18.72 8.91
C GLN A 106 -2.79 -17.49 9.78
N TRP A 107 -2.86 -17.72 11.09
CA TRP A 107 -2.79 -16.67 12.09
C TRP A 107 -1.36 -16.52 12.58
N ILE A 108 -0.88 -15.29 12.65
CA ILE A 108 0.42 -14.94 13.21
C ILE A 108 0.28 -13.91 14.32
N GLU A 109 1.27 -13.83 15.19
CA GLU A 109 1.43 -12.74 16.15
C GLU A 109 2.54 -11.80 15.68
N VAL A 110 2.23 -10.51 15.60
CA VAL A 110 3.17 -9.49 15.15
C VAL A 110 3.32 -8.40 16.18
N CYS A 111 4.51 -7.81 16.27
CA CYS A 111 4.76 -6.68 17.14
C CYS A 111 3.93 -5.48 16.67
N ALA A 112 3.22 -4.85 17.59
CA ALA A 112 2.44 -3.64 17.36
C ALA A 112 2.97 -2.50 18.24
N SER A 113 4.14 -1.98 17.87
CA SER A 113 4.73 -0.82 18.54
C SER A 113 3.84 0.42 18.35
N ILE A 114 3.88 1.36 19.31
CA ILE A 114 3.01 2.53 19.32
C ILE A 114 3.20 3.44 18.08
N ASP A 115 4.34 3.34 17.43
CA ASP A 115 4.74 4.13 16.27
C ASP A 115 4.46 3.42 14.92
N ARG A 116 3.86 2.23 14.95
CA ARG A 116 3.64 1.43 13.73
C ARG A 116 2.32 0.69 13.76
N ILE A 117 1.60 0.74 12.66
CA ILE A 117 0.48 -0.16 12.38
C ILE A 117 1.05 -1.38 11.66
N PRO A 118 0.72 -2.62 12.06
CA PRO A 118 1.07 -3.78 11.29
C PRO A 118 0.48 -3.72 9.88
N LEU A 119 1.34 -3.82 8.89
CA LEU A 119 1.04 -3.74 7.46
C LEU A 119 1.65 -4.94 6.75
N PHE A 120 0.90 -5.50 5.80
CA PHE A 120 1.37 -6.61 4.98
C PHE A 120 1.14 -6.32 3.51
N VAL A 121 2.14 -6.64 2.69
CA VAL A 121 2.03 -6.54 1.24
C VAL A 121 1.92 -7.94 0.67
N LYS A 122 0.97 -8.15 -0.23
CA LYS A 122 0.80 -9.46 -0.87
C LYS A 122 1.98 -9.77 -1.80
N GLU A 123 2.27 -11.04 -1.97
CA GLU A 123 3.17 -11.58 -2.98
C GLU A 123 2.78 -11.09 -4.38
N GLY A 124 3.73 -10.62 -5.18
CA GLY A 124 3.49 -9.94 -6.45
C GLY A 124 3.09 -8.46 -6.32
N GLY A 125 2.95 -7.95 -5.10
CA GLY A 125 2.55 -6.56 -4.85
C GLY A 125 3.60 -5.55 -5.31
N ILE A 126 3.13 -4.43 -5.83
CA ILE A 126 3.97 -3.32 -6.29
C ILE A 126 3.56 -2.06 -5.54
N LEU A 127 4.50 -1.44 -4.84
CA LEU A 127 4.29 -0.17 -4.15
C LEU A 127 5.18 0.92 -4.73
N LEU A 128 4.60 2.09 -4.95
CA LEU A 128 5.35 3.30 -5.25
C LEU A 128 5.67 4.04 -3.96
N LYS A 129 6.90 4.50 -3.86
CA LYS A 129 7.40 5.27 -2.72
C LYS A 129 8.14 6.50 -3.22
N THR A 130 7.87 7.65 -2.61
CA THR A 130 8.66 8.87 -2.80
C THR A 130 9.62 9.05 -1.62
N ASP A 131 10.69 9.78 -1.84
CA ASP A 131 11.55 10.21 -0.74
C ASP A 131 10.79 11.17 0.19
N PHE A 132 11.15 11.14 1.47
CA PHE A 132 10.52 12.01 2.47
C PHE A 132 10.69 13.48 2.08
N ALA A 133 9.57 14.18 2.00
CA ALA A 133 9.52 15.63 1.83
C ALA A 133 8.62 16.24 2.91
N GLY A 134 8.97 17.41 3.42
CA GLY A 134 8.20 18.10 4.45
C GLY A 134 6.83 18.58 3.95
N SER A 135 6.66 18.68 2.63
CA SER A 135 5.42 19.09 1.99
C SER A 135 5.31 18.51 0.57
N THR A 136 4.09 18.43 0.06
CA THR A 136 3.82 17.97 -1.32
C THR A 136 4.42 18.88 -2.40
N LYS A 137 4.75 20.13 -2.04
CA LYS A 137 5.40 21.09 -2.94
C LYS A 137 6.91 20.86 -3.10
N GLU A 138 7.50 20.11 -2.17
CA GLU A 138 8.94 19.80 -2.13
C GLU A 138 9.28 18.48 -2.83
N LEU A 139 8.28 17.76 -3.36
CA LEU A 139 8.50 16.54 -4.11
C LEU A 139 9.20 16.85 -5.43
N ASP A 140 10.30 16.18 -5.69
CA ASP A 140 11.17 16.42 -6.85
C ASP A 140 10.70 15.70 -8.15
N GLY A 141 9.49 15.14 -8.15
CA GLY A 141 8.94 14.39 -9.27
C GLY A 141 9.59 13.02 -9.47
N ASN A 142 10.26 12.48 -8.46
CA ASN A 142 10.89 11.18 -8.52
C ASN A 142 10.21 10.18 -7.58
N CYS A 143 10.02 8.96 -8.04
CA CYS A 143 9.52 7.87 -7.21
C CYS A 143 10.39 6.62 -7.34
N CYS A 144 10.31 5.76 -6.35
CA CYS A 144 10.90 4.44 -6.34
C CYS A 144 9.78 3.39 -6.38
N VAL A 145 10.01 2.32 -7.10
CA VAL A 145 9.11 1.17 -7.13
C VAL A 145 9.68 0.07 -6.27
N THR A 146 8.87 -0.51 -5.39
CA THR A 146 9.22 -1.70 -4.63
C THR A 146 8.32 -2.85 -5.07
N VAL A 147 8.92 -3.93 -5.55
CA VAL A 147 8.24 -5.17 -5.94
C VAL A 147 8.45 -6.21 -4.85
N TYR A 148 7.36 -6.80 -4.37
CA TYR A 148 7.37 -7.92 -3.43
C TYR A 148 7.24 -9.21 -4.24
N THR A 149 8.36 -9.91 -4.41
CA THR A 149 8.51 -11.00 -5.38
C THR A 149 7.73 -12.27 -5.02
N GLY A 150 7.84 -13.32 -5.83
CA GLY A 150 7.22 -14.63 -5.64
C GLY A 150 6.03 -14.91 -6.55
N ARG A 151 5.44 -13.87 -7.17
CA ARG A 151 4.31 -13.98 -8.09
C ARG A 151 4.31 -12.84 -9.11
N ASP A 152 3.67 -13.07 -10.27
CA ASP A 152 3.35 -12.00 -11.22
C ASP A 152 2.45 -10.96 -10.56
N GLY A 153 2.69 -9.68 -10.85
CA GLY A 153 1.92 -8.57 -10.30
C GLY A 153 1.71 -7.44 -11.30
N CYS A 154 0.74 -6.59 -11.02
CA CYS A 154 0.53 -5.36 -11.78
C CYS A 154 0.02 -4.25 -10.89
N PHE A 155 0.39 -3.02 -11.22
CA PHE A 155 -0.07 -1.82 -10.53
C PHE A 155 -0.37 -0.73 -11.57
N ASP A 156 -1.52 -0.10 -11.45
CA ASP A 156 -1.92 1.03 -12.30
C ASP A 156 -1.57 2.34 -11.58
N PHE A 157 -0.52 3.00 -12.03
CA PHE A 157 -0.05 4.27 -11.51
C PHE A 157 -0.82 5.42 -12.17
N TYR A 158 -1.57 6.15 -11.34
CA TYR A 158 -2.36 7.29 -11.76
C TYR A 158 -1.69 8.60 -11.39
N GLU A 159 -1.70 9.56 -12.32
CA GLU A 159 -1.12 10.89 -12.16
C GLU A 159 -1.99 11.93 -12.89
N ASP A 160 -2.16 13.08 -12.25
CA ASP A 160 -2.79 14.28 -12.81
C ASP A 160 -2.08 15.53 -12.28
N GLU A 161 -2.66 16.71 -12.44
CA GLU A 161 -2.08 17.97 -11.94
C GLU A 161 -2.07 18.10 -10.40
N GLY A 162 -2.77 17.22 -9.69
CA GLY A 162 -2.87 17.21 -8.23
C GLY A 162 -3.77 18.27 -7.63
N GLU A 163 -4.33 19.14 -8.44
CA GLU A 163 -5.25 20.22 -8.07
C GLU A 163 -6.33 20.37 -9.16
N GLY A 164 -7.54 20.80 -8.78
CA GLY A 164 -8.63 21.03 -9.73
C GLY A 164 -9.39 19.76 -10.14
N TYR A 165 -10.11 19.84 -11.25
CA TYR A 165 -11.00 18.80 -11.76
C TYR A 165 -10.73 18.43 -13.22
N ASP A 166 -9.60 18.82 -13.77
CA ASP A 166 -9.24 18.59 -15.16
C ASP A 166 -9.18 17.11 -15.54
N TYR A 167 -8.99 16.24 -14.54
CA TYR A 167 -9.07 14.79 -14.70
C TYR A 167 -10.45 14.30 -15.16
N GLU A 168 -11.54 15.02 -14.82
CA GLU A 168 -12.91 14.72 -15.30
C GLU A 168 -13.04 14.96 -16.80
N GLU A 169 -12.20 15.83 -17.39
CA GLU A 169 -12.08 16.08 -18.81
C GLU A 169 -11.05 15.14 -19.50
N GLY A 170 -10.53 14.17 -18.76
CA GLY A 170 -9.58 13.19 -19.26
C GLY A 170 -8.11 13.60 -19.16
N LYS A 171 -7.77 14.69 -18.45
CA LYS A 171 -6.38 15.13 -18.28
C LYS A 171 -5.70 14.37 -17.12
N TYR A 172 -5.24 13.18 -17.40
CA TYR A 172 -4.47 12.34 -16.48
C TYR A 172 -3.56 11.38 -17.26
N ARG A 173 -2.53 10.88 -16.60
CA ARG A 173 -1.71 9.77 -17.08
C ARG A 173 -1.96 8.53 -16.26
N LEU A 174 -2.25 7.42 -16.94
CA LEU A 174 -2.32 6.10 -16.33
C LEU A 174 -1.20 5.25 -16.89
N THR A 175 -0.27 4.84 -16.04
CA THR A 175 0.86 3.99 -16.40
C THR A 175 0.69 2.63 -15.73
N ARG A 176 0.64 1.56 -16.50
CA ARG A 176 0.63 0.20 -15.97
C ARG A 176 2.05 -0.28 -15.73
N LEU A 177 2.33 -0.68 -14.50
CA LEU A 177 3.53 -1.41 -14.11
C LEU A 177 3.18 -2.89 -14.07
N THR A 178 3.98 -3.74 -14.73
CA THR A 178 3.77 -5.19 -14.74
C THR A 178 5.05 -5.89 -14.34
N TRP A 179 4.99 -6.66 -13.26
CA TRP A 179 6.05 -7.53 -12.82
C TRP A 179 5.83 -8.94 -13.36
N LYS A 180 6.88 -9.51 -13.96
CA LYS A 180 6.93 -10.91 -14.38
C LYS A 180 7.94 -11.66 -13.53
N GLU A 181 7.44 -12.56 -12.69
CA GLU A 181 8.27 -13.31 -11.75
C GLU A 181 9.25 -14.24 -12.47
N ALA A 182 8.81 -14.91 -13.54
CA ALA A 182 9.63 -15.84 -14.28
C ALA A 182 10.90 -15.19 -14.88
N ASP A 183 10.76 -13.97 -15.38
CA ASP A 183 11.84 -13.22 -16.03
C ASP A 183 12.49 -12.20 -15.09
N ARG A 184 11.93 -12.00 -13.90
CA ARG A 184 12.34 -11.00 -12.91
C ARG A 184 12.43 -9.58 -13.52
N THR A 185 11.43 -9.25 -14.32
CA THR A 185 11.39 -7.99 -15.05
C THR A 185 10.17 -7.16 -14.68
N LEU A 186 10.39 -5.86 -14.52
CA LEU A 186 9.33 -4.85 -14.39
C LEU A 186 9.25 -4.10 -15.72
N SER A 187 8.09 -4.13 -16.34
CA SER A 187 7.75 -3.33 -17.53
C SER A 187 6.76 -2.23 -17.18
N THR A 188 6.82 -1.15 -17.94
CA THR A 188 5.91 -0.01 -17.82
C THR A 188 5.26 0.28 -19.17
N GLU A 189 3.94 0.53 -19.15
CA GLU A 189 3.17 0.87 -20.33
C GLU A 189 2.22 2.02 -20.01
N VAL A 190 2.31 3.12 -20.77
CA VAL A 190 1.38 4.24 -20.64
C VAL A 190 0.08 3.88 -21.36
N MET A 191 -1.02 3.83 -20.60
CA MET A 191 -2.32 3.39 -21.08
C MET A 191 -3.18 4.52 -21.68
N THR A 192 -2.87 5.76 -21.34
CA THR A 192 -3.58 6.95 -21.81
C THR A 192 -2.89 7.60 -23.01
N PRO A 193 -3.64 8.17 -23.98
CA PRO A 193 -3.05 8.91 -25.10
C PRO A 193 -2.21 10.10 -24.63
N GLU A 194 -1.11 10.38 -25.31
CA GLU A 194 -0.21 11.50 -24.98
C GLU A 194 -0.93 12.85 -24.91
N SER A 195 -1.94 13.08 -25.75
CA SER A 195 -2.75 14.29 -25.74
C SER A 195 -3.46 14.59 -24.42
N GLN A 196 -3.66 13.59 -23.57
CA GLN A 196 -4.32 13.73 -22.27
C GLN A 196 -3.37 14.17 -21.15
N TRP A 197 -2.06 13.93 -21.30
CA TRP A 197 -1.10 14.16 -20.22
C TRP A 197 0.13 14.99 -20.63
N SER A 198 0.32 15.32 -21.91
CA SER A 198 1.47 16.10 -22.38
C SER A 198 1.63 17.49 -21.75
N ASN A 199 0.56 18.04 -21.19
CA ASN A 199 0.54 19.35 -20.51
C ASN A 199 0.50 19.25 -18.99
N ILE A 200 0.71 18.06 -18.42
CA ILE A 200 0.78 17.87 -16.97
C ILE A 200 2.21 18.13 -16.51
N ASP A 201 2.40 19.17 -15.68
CA ASP A 201 3.72 19.60 -15.23
C ASP A 201 4.34 18.67 -14.16
N ARG A 202 3.50 17.90 -13.46
CA ARG A 202 3.90 17.10 -12.29
C ARG A 202 3.85 15.59 -12.56
N LEU A 203 4.56 15.14 -13.58
CA LEU A 203 4.71 13.70 -13.83
C LEU A 203 5.94 13.14 -13.11
N TYR A 204 5.75 12.00 -12.45
CA TYR A 204 6.84 11.32 -11.75
C TYR A 204 7.68 10.47 -12.71
N GLN A 205 8.97 10.36 -12.37
CA GLN A 205 9.91 9.47 -13.02
C GLN A 205 10.33 8.36 -12.06
N ILE A 206 10.23 7.12 -12.50
CA ILE A 206 10.71 5.97 -11.74
C ILE A 206 12.24 5.97 -11.79
N ARG A 207 12.88 6.26 -10.65
CA ARG A 207 14.36 6.31 -10.54
C ARG A 207 14.98 4.97 -10.19
N LYS A 208 14.31 4.20 -9.31
CA LYS A 208 14.83 2.94 -8.80
C LYS A 208 13.73 1.91 -8.65
N VAL A 209 14.12 0.68 -8.88
CA VAL A 209 13.29 -0.49 -8.61
C VAL A 209 13.99 -1.31 -7.53
N TYR A 210 13.28 -1.57 -6.45
CA TYR A 210 13.73 -2.45 -5.36
C TYR A 210 12.93 -3.74 -5.42
N MET A 211 13.57 -4.84 -5.04
CA MET A 211 12.92 -6.13 -4.92
C MET A 211 13.04 -6.61 -3.49
N VAL A 212 11.91 -7.05 -2.93
CA VAL A 212 11.84 -7.73 -1.65
C VAL A 212 11.69 -9.21 -1.95
N GLU A 213 12.67 -9.99 -1.53
CA GLU A 213 12.80 -11.40 -1.86
C GLU A 213 12.20 -12.27 -0.75
N LYS A 214 11.66 -13.42 -1.16
CA LYS A 214 11.33 -14.50 -0.24
C LYS A 214 12.63 -15.17 0.21
N GLU A 215 12.98 -15.02 1.49
CA GLU A 215 14.08 -15.76 2.13
C GLU A 215 13.69 -17.20 2.45
#